data_1634293bac4ef5788bc3677a85b0cc55
#
_entry.id   1634293bac4ef5788bc3677a85b0cc55
#
_cell.length_a   1.000
_cell.length_b   1.000
_cell.length_c   1.000
_cell.angle_alpha   90.00
_cell.angle_beta   90.00
_cell.angle_gamma   90.00
#
_symmetry.space_group_name_H-M   'P 1'
#
loop_
_entity.id
_entity.type
_entity.pdbx_description
1 polymer ?
#
loop_
_entity_poly.entity_id
_entity_poly.type
_entity_poly.pdbx_seq_one_letter_code
_entity_poly.pdbx_strand_id
1 'polypeptide(L)'
;SSTLPINNRSYFYPSISGSFIFTELMENKDILNYGKIRLSYANVGSDEDPYNLAFKYTPASTYFLQYLGNVNTFPHMGLVGFTGPRVLPNENLKPQNQSSFEVGADLRFFGGKIRLDMTYYSNITKNQIVSIDVPLSTGYFANNINAGKIANKGVEVTLGLTPVETR
;
A
#
# COMPACT_ATOMS: atom_id res chain seq x y z
N SER A 1 11.92 0.44 -13.09
CA SER A 1 11.40 -0.65 -13.94
C SER A 1 10.01 -1.00 -13.44
N SER A 2 9.01 -0.84 -14.27
CA SER A 2 7.62 -1.20 -13.95
C SER A 2 7.33 -2.61 -14.44
N THR A 3 6.58 -3.36 -13.67
CA THR A 3 6.09 -4.70 -14.01
C THR A 3 4.83 -4.65 -14.87
N LEU A 4 4.32 -3.45 -15.12
CA LEU A 4 3.09 -3.19 -15.86
C LEU A 4 3.27 -3.15 -17.39
N PRO A 5 2.16 -3.23 -18.18
CA PRO A 5 2.19 -3.14 -19.63
C PRO A 5 2.85 -1.84 -20.10
N ILE A 6 3.48 -1.88 -21.29
CA ILE A 6 4.26 -0.75 -21.85
C ILE A 6 3.48 0.57 -21.85
N ASN A 7 2.19 0.51 -22.10
CA ASN A 7 1.32 1.69 -22.15
C ASN A 7 0.98 2.28 -20.77
N ASN A 8 1.31 1.56 -19.69
CA ASN A 8 0.97 1.91 -18.31
C ASN A 8 2.19 1.92 -17.38
N ARG A 9 3.39 2.22 -17.88
CA ARG A 9 4.65 2.17 -17.10
C ARG A 9 5.09 3.50 -16.51
N SER A 10 4.51 4.60 -16.99
CA SER A 10 4.96 5.94 -16.57
C SER A 10 3.87 6.61 -15.76
N TYR A 11 4.20 6.96 -14.52
CA TYR A 11 3.29 7.62 -13.60
C TYR A 11 3.96 8.80 -12.94
N PHE A 12 3.15 9.81 -12.67
CA PHE A 12 3.56 10.96 -11.88
C PHE A 12 3.02 10.79 -10.45
N TYR A 13 3.93 10.78 -9.48
CA TYR A 13 3.61 10.63 -8.05
C TYR A 13 3.94 11.91 -7.30
N PRO A 14 3.06 12.91 -7.34
CA PRO A 14 3.29 14.17 -6.63
C PRO A 14 3.15 13.98 -5.12
N SER A 15 4.02 14.65 -4.38
CA SER A 15 3.86 14.84 -2.95
C SER A 15 4.20 16.27 -2.58
N ILE A 16 3.45 16.78 -1.63
CA ILE A 16 3.69 18.09 -1.04
C ILE A 16 3.47 18.01 0.45
N SER A 17 4.37 18.59 1.22
CA SER A 17 4.22 18.72 2.66
C SER A 17 4.67 20.10 3.11
N GLY A 18 4.01 20.58 4.15
CA GLY A 18 4.35 21.85 4.77
C GLY A 18 4.12 21.79 6.27
N SER A 19 4.87 22.59 7.01
CA SER A 19 4.64 22.77 8.43
C SER A 19 4.83 24.24 8.79
N PHE A 20 4.01 24.71 9.73
CA PHE A 20 4.02 26.09 10.17
C PHE A 20 3.99 26.15 11.70
N ILE A 21 4.98 26.82 12.29
CA ILE A 21 5.07 27.05 13.73
C ILE A 21 4.40 28.40 14.02
N PHE A 22 3.13 28.36 14.34
CA PHE A 22 2.35 29.59 14.52
C PHE A 22 2.67 30.31 15.83
N THR A 23 3.24 29.62 16.83
CA THR A 23 3.68 30.26 18.08
C THR A 23 4.86 31.22 17.90
N GLU A 24 5.58 31.16 16.79
CA GLU A 24 6.61 32.17 16.51
C GLU A 24 6.01 33.55 16.26
N LEU A 25 4.74 33.62 15.86
CA LEU A 25 4.01 34.88 15.66
C LEU A 25 3.29 35.38 16.93
N MET A 26 3.31 34.60 18.02
CA MET A 26 2.64 34.93 19.27
C MET A 26 3.61 35.70 20.17
N GLU A 27 3.15 36.85 20.73
CA GLU A 27 3.93 37.64 21.69
C GLU A 27 3.96 36.97 23.07
N ASN A 28 2.86 36.36 23.49
CA ASN A 28 2.76 35.67 24.78
C ASN A 28 2.78 34.14 24.59
N LYS A 29 3.77 33.48 25.22
CA LYS A 29 4.00 32.04 25.17
C LYS A 29 3.89 31.39 26.58
N ASP A 30 3.22 32.01 27.54
CA ASP A 30 3.16 31.51 28.91
C ASP A 30 2.39 30.20 29.05
N ILE A 31 1.28 30.09 28.34
CA ILE A 31 0.44 28.88 28.37
C ILE A 31 0.83 27.93 27.24
N LEU A 32 0.80 28.44 26.00
CA LEU A 32 1.15 27.68 24.81
C LEU A 32 2.57 28.01 24.36
N ASN A 33 3.52 27.18 24.75
CA ASN A 33 4.94 27.47 24.48
C ASN A 33 5.37 27.06 23.08
N TYR A 34 4.67 26.06 22.47
CA TYR A 34 4.94 25.58 21.14
C TYR A 34 3.66 25.12 20.46
N GLY A 35 3.48 25.56 19.24
CA GLY A 35 2.35 25.17 18.39
C GLY A 35 2.78 25.09 16.94
N LYS A 36 2.64 23.91 16.37
CA LYS A 36 3.00 23.59 14.97
C LYS A 36 1.83 22.91 14.29
N ILE A 37 1.48 23.38 13.11
CA ILE A 37 0.54 22.72 12.21
C ILE A 37 1.34 22.03 11.10
N ARG A 38 0.93 20.81 10.74
CA ARG A 38 1.50 20.02 9.65
C ARG A 38 0.40 19.74 8.64
N LEU A 39 0.75 19.80 7.36
CA LEU A 39 -0.13 19.44 6.26
C LEU A 39 0.67 18.61 5.27
N SER A 40 0.16 17.49 4.85
CA SER A 40 0.76 16.69 3.80
C SER A 40 -0.28 16.12 2.84
N TYR A 41 0.11 16.04 1.60
CA TYR A 41 -0.62 15.32 0.55
C TYR A 41 0.38 14.55 -0.30
N ALA A 42 0.09 13.28 -0.53
CA ALA A 42 0.91 12.43 -1.39
C ALA A 42 0.02 11.56 -2.27
N ASN A 43 0.48 11.32 -3.48
CA ASN A 43 -0.12 10.34 -4.39
C ASN A 43 0.95 9.31 -4.73
N VAL A 44 0.70 8.04 -4.41
CA VAL A 44 1.65 6.94 -4.56
C VAL A 44 1.00 5.82 -5.34
N GLY A 45 1.73 5.26 -6.30
CA GLY A 45 1.31 4.06 -7.02
C GLY A 45 2.03 2.82 -6.50
N SER A 46 1.38 1.69 -6.64
CA SER A 46 1.95 0.36 -6.41
C SER A 46 1.69 -0.51 -7.62
N ASP A 47 2.74 -1.19 -8.06
CA ASP A 47 2.70 -2.12 -9.18
C ASP A 47 2.36 -3.54 -8.69
N GLU A 48 2.04 -4.42 -9.64
CA GLU A 48 1.85 -5.85 -9.43
C GLU A 48 3.20 -6.58 -9.41
N ASP A 49 3.21 -7.80 -8.90
CA ASP A 49 4.37 -8.68 -8.93
C ASP A 49 4.84 -8.95 -10.37
N PRO A 50 6.15 -9.11 -10.58
CA PRO A 50 6.71 -9.40 -11.89
C PRO A 50 6.09 -10.67 -12.49
N TYR A 51 5.86 -10.62 -13.80
CA TYR A 51 5.41 -11.75 -14.63
C TYR A 51 3.95 -12.18 -14.53
N ASN A 52 3.13 -11.55 -13.69
CA ASN A 52 1.70 -11.85 -13.61
C ASN A 52 0.88 -11.37 -14.82
N LEU A 53 1.48 -10.56 -15.69
CA LEU A 53 0.83 -10.02 -16.89
C LEU A 53 0.96 -10.91 -18.13
N ALA A 54 1.94 -11.81 -18.16
CA ALA A 54 2.27 -12.58 -19.34
C ALA A 54 2.04 -14.07 -19.12
N PHE A 55 1.55 -14.74 -20.15
CA PHE A 55 1.50 -16.19 -20.17
C PHE A 55 2.92 -16.76 -20.24
N LYS A 56 3.32 -17.49 -19.20
CA LYS A 56 4.62 -18.15 -19.14
C LYS A 56 4.49 -19.58 -18.68
N TYR A 57 5.13 -20.47 -19.40
CA TYR A 57 5.31 -21.83 -18.94
C TYR A 57 6.44 -21.91 -17.92
N THR A 58 6.19 -22.58 -16.82
CA THR A 58 7.20 -22.91 -15.81
C THR A 58 7.47 -24.41 -15.81
N PRO A 59 8.69 -24.87 -15.51
CA PRO A 59 8.95 -26.30 -15.36
C PRO A 59 7.99 -26.92 -14.35
N ALA A 60 7.35 -28.00 -14.72
CA ALA A 60 6.43 -28.69 -13.84
C ALA A 60 7.20 -29.35 -12.70
N SER A 61 6.75 -29.12 -11.47
CA SER A 61 7.23 -29.82 -10.30
C SER A 61 6.22 -30.88 -9.87
N THR A 62 6.63 -31.81 -9.02
CA THR A 62 5.89 -32.98 -8.53
C THR A 62 4.48 -32.67 -7.97
N TYR A 63 4.19 -31.41 -7.66
CA TYR A 63 3.00 -30.99 -6.90
C TYR A 63 1.69 -30.99 -7.70
N PHE A 64 1.74 -30.94 -9.02
CA PHE A 64 0.53 -30.64 -9.82
C PHE A 64 -0.43 -31.84 -9.94
N LEU A 65 0.02 -33.07 -9.77
CA LEU A 65 -0.78 -34.27 -10.00
C LEU A 65 -1.21 -35.00 -8.72
N GLN A 66 -0.93 -34.44 -7.55
CA GLN A 66 -1.30 -35.05 -6.27
C GLN A 66 -2.83 -35.19 -6.10
N TYR A 67 -3.63 -34.38 -6.80
CA TYR A 67 -5.09 -34.46 -6.77
C TYR A 67 -5.68 -35.62 -7.56
N LEU A 68 -4.93 -36.23 -8.49
CA LEU A 68 -5.42 -37.32 -9.36
C LEU A 68 -4.88 -38.69 -8.96
N GLY A 69 -4.17 -38.79 -7.84
CA GLY A 69 -3.63 -40.06 -7.35
C GLY A 69 -2.48 -40.66 -8.19
N ASN A 70 -2.13 -40.06 -9.32
CA ASN A 70 -1.00 -40.46 -10.16
C ASN A 70 0.05 -39.37 -10.12
N VAL A 71 1.11 -39.59 -9.35
CA VAL A 71 2.24 -38.64 -9.21
C VAL A 71 3.21 -38.89 -10.37
N ASN A 72 3.01 -38.20 -11.47
CA ASN A 72 4.06 -38.11 -12.48
C ASN A 72 5.07 -37.07 -12.01
N THR A 73 6.22 -37.51 -11.57
CA THR A 73 7.35 -36.62 -11.24
C THR A 73 8.05 -36.23 -12.52
N PHE A 74 8.29 -34.94 -12.71
CA PHE A 74 9.13 -34.47 -13.79
C PHE A 74 10.56 -34.23 -13.29
N PRO A 75 11.63 -34.56 -14.09
CA PRO A 75 11.55 -35.11 -15.43
C PRO A 75 11.02 -36.55 -15.43
N HIS A 76 10.07 -36.84 -16.33
CA HIS A 76 9.53 -38.18 -16.52
C HIS A 76 10.25 -38.83 -17.71
N MET A 77 10.91 -39.99 -17.49
CA MET A 77 11.75 -40.65 -18.50
C MET A 77 12.75 -39.74 -19.20
N GLY A 78 13.34 -38.77 -18.44
CA GLY A 78 14.28 -37.78 -18.99
C GLY A 78 13.65 -36.58 -19.70
N LEU A 79 12.33 -36.50 -19.78
CA LEU A 79 11.60 -35.40 -20.40
C LEU A 79 11.11 -34.41 -19.35
N VAL A 80 11.41 -33.12 -19.58
CA VAL A 80 10.96 -32.03 -18.72
C VAL A 80 9.51 -31.69 -19.07
N GLY A 81 8.64 -31.66 -18.07
CA GLY A 81 7.29 -31.14 -18.20
C GLY A 81 7.21 -29.64 -17.94
N PHE A 82 6.23 -28.98 -18.54
CA PHE A 82 5.93 -27.59 -18.29
C PHE A 82 4.48 -27.43 -17.88
N THR A 83 4.20 -26.46 -17.02
CA THR A 83 2.84 -26.07 -16.63
C THR A 83 2.60 -24.61 -16.99
N GLY A 84 1.37 -24.30 -17.40
CA GLY A 84 0.92 -22.92 -17.61
C GLY A 84 0.67 -22.18 -16.29
N PRO A 85 0.43 -20.90 -16.35
CA PRO A 85 0.12 -20.10 -15.17
C PRO A 85 -1.21 -20.52 -14.56
N ARG A 86 -1.29 -20.47 -13.24
CA ARG A 86 -2.55 -20.74 -12.50
C ARG A 86 -3.48 -19.53 -12.47
N VAL A 87 -2.91 -18.35 -12.58
CA VAL A 87 -3.64 -17.08 -12.63
C VAL A 87 -3.75 -16.65 -14.09
N LEU A 88 -4.96 -16.32 -14.51
CA LEU A 88 -5.22 -15.80 -15.85
C LEU A 88 -4.45 -14.50 -16.06
N PRO A 89 -3.53 -14.42 -17.01
CA PRO A 89 -2.81 -13.19 -17.32
C PRO A 89 -3.78 -12.07 -17.75
N ASN A 90 -3.59 -10.87 -17.22
CA ASN A 90 -4.40 -9.71 -17.56
C ASN A 90 -3.53 -8.56 -18.05
N GLU A 91 -3.48 -8.36 -19.35
CA GLU A 91 -2.69 -7.31 -20.01
C GLU A 91 -3.25 -5.89 -19.79
N ASN A 92 -4.47 -5.78 -19.27
CA ASN A 92 -5.15 -4.51 -19.02
C ASN A 92 -5.01 -4.01 -17.58
N LEU A 93 -4.22 -4.70 -16.74
CA LEU A 93 -4.00 -4.27 -15.38
C LEU A 93 -3.39 -2.86 -15.32
N LYS A 94 -3.98 -2.06 -14.43
CA LYS A 94 -3.53 -0.72 -14.08
C LYS A 94 -2.89 -0.75 -12.70
N PRO A 95 -1.95 0.15 -12.39
CA PRO A 95 -1.40 0.26 -11.05
C PRO A 95 -2.47 0.67 -10.06
N GLN A 96 -2.30 0.21 -8.86
CA GLN A 96 -3.01 0.78 -7.72
C GLN A 96 -2.52 2.21 -7.50
N ASN A 97 -3.43 3.09 -7.15
CA ASN A 97 -3.10 4.48 -6.83
C ASN A 97 -3.68 4.83 -5.46
N GLN A 98 -2.80 5.24 -4.54
CA GLN A 98 -3.16 5.69 -3.21
C GLN A 98 -2.94 7.20 -3.09
N SER A 99 -4.00 7.92 -2.73
CA SER A 99 -3.94 9.32 -2.34
C SER A 99 -4.03 9.40 -0.83
N SER A 100 -3.04 10.01 -0.21
CA SER A 100 -2.93 10.22 1.23
C SER A 100 -3.01 11.71 1.55
N PHE A 101 -3.89 12.08 2.46
CA PHE A 101 -4.01 13.43 3.00
C PHE A 101 -3.88 13.37 4.52
N GLU A 102 -3.04 14.23 5.08
CA GLU A 102 -2.83 14.31 6.52
C GLU A 102 -2.78 15.77 6.97
N VAL A 103 -3.43 16.04 8.08
CA VAL A 103 -3.31 17.30 8.81
C VAL A 103 -3.06 17.00 10.28
N GLY A 104 -2.05 17.64 10.86
CA GLY A 104 -1.66 17.41 12.26
C GLY A 104 -1.33 18.70 12.99
N ALA A 105 -1.45 18.65 14.31
CA ALA A 105 -1.06 19.70 15.21
C ALA A 105 -0.23 19.13 16.37
N ASP A 106 0.93 19.75 16.63
CA ASP A 106 1.79 19.48 17.79
C ASP A 106 1.75 20.71 18.70
N LEU A 107 1.20 20.54 19.89
CA LEU A 107 1.01 21.61 20.87
C LEU A 107 1.73 21.25 22.18
N ARG A 108 2.40 22.27 22.78
CA ARG A 108 3.07 22.10 24.05
C ARG A 108 2.68 23.27 24.98
N PHE A 109 2.21 22.88 26.15
CA PHE A 109 1.71 23.81 27.14
C PHE A 109 2.56 23.74 28.42
N PHE A 110 2.59 24.89 29.16
CA PHE A 110 3.21 25.02 30.47
C PHE A 110 4.67 24.57 30.49
N GLY A 111 5.49 25.10 29.58
CA GLY A 111 6.90 24.72 29.47
C GLY A 111 7.14 23.27 28.98
N GLY A 112 6.18 22.68 28.30
CA GLY A 112 6.27 21.31 27.79
C GLY A 112 5.78 20.23 28.76
N LYS A 113 5.19 20.62 29.90
CA LYS A 113 4.59 19.67 30.86
C LYS A 113 3.40 18.92 30.28
N ILE A 114 2.68 19.55 29.37
CA ILE A 114 1.60 18.93 28.61
C ILE A 114 1.97 18.99 27.12
N ARG A 115 1.98 17.84 26.48
CA ARG A 115 2.21 17.70 25.04
C ARG A 115 1.01 17.04 24.40
N LEU A 116 0.48 17.63 23.35
CA LEU A 116 -0.66 17.10 22.60
C LEU A 116 -0.29 17.05 21.14
N ASP A 117 -0.21 15.87 20.57
CA ASP A 117 -0.10 15.63 19.12
C ASP A 117 -1.42 15.05 18.62
N MET A 118 -2.00 15.68 17.63
CA MET A 118 -3.21 15.24 16.98
C MET A 118 -2.98 15.15 15.48
N THR A 119 -3.40 14.07 14.86
CA THR A 119 -3.32 13.88 13.42
C THR A 119 -4.63 13.31 12.89
N TYR A 120 -5.18 13.97 11.89
CA TYR A 120 -6.24 13.42 11.05
C TYR A 120 -5.62 12.94 9.74
N TYR A 121 -5.99 11.73 9.31
CA TYR A 121 -5.55 11.18 8.04
C TYR A 121 -6.71 10.66 7.20
N SER A 122 -6.53 10.69 5.89
CA SER A 122 -7.46 10.13 4.91
C SER A 122 -6.69 9.52 3.76
N ASN A 123 -6.68 8.19 3.69
CA ASN A 123 -6.02 7.41 2.65
C ASN A 123 -7.08 6.77 1.75
N ILE A 124 -6.98 7.02 0.45
CA ILE A 124 -7.90 6.48 -0.55
C ILE A 124 -7.08 5.73 -1.59
N THR A 125 -7.27 4.41 -1.65
CA THR A 125 -6.69 3.55 -2.70
C THR A 125 -7.74 3.30 -3.78
N LYS A 126 -7.38 3.56 -5.03
CA LYS A 126 -8.19 3.28 -6.22
C LYS A 126 -7.51 2.23 -7.08
N ASN A 127 -8.28 1.56 -7.93
CA ASN A 127 -7.81 0.52 -8.84
C ASN A 127 -7.08 -0.60 -8.11
N GLN A 128 -7.53 -0.95 -6.91
CA GLN A 128 -6.89 -2.04 -6.16
C GLN A 128 -6.90 -3.31 -6.99
N ILE A 129 -5.75 -3.96 -7.06
CA ILE A 129 -5.62 -5.26 -7.73
C ILE A 129 -6.10 -6.33 -6.75
N VAL A 130 -7.10 -7.08 -7.18
CA VAL A 130 -7.73 -8.15 -6.40
C VAL A 130 -7.72 -9.42 -7.23
N SER A 131 -7.31 -10.51 -6.61
CA SER A 131 -7.42 -11.85 -7.20
C SER A 131 -8.82 -12.38 -6.95
N ILE A 132 -9.52 -12.75 -8.00
CA ILE A 132 -10.85 -13.37 -7.94
C ILE A 132 -10.76 -14.78 -8.47
N ASP A 133 -11.45 -15.73 -7.82
CA ASP A 133 -11.55 -17.09 -8.29
C ASP A 133 -12.36 -17.16 -9.59
N VAL A 134 -11.91 -18.00 -10.51
CA VAL A 134 -12.62 -18.27 -11.77
C VAL A 134 -13.00 -19.73 -11.88
N PRO A 135 -14.06 -20.07 -12.64
CA PRO A 135 -14.44 -21.48 -12.83
C PRO A 135 -13.28 -22.30 -13.41
N LEU A 136 -13.01 -23.48 -12.84
CA LEU A 136 -11.93 -24.35 -13.27
C LEU A 136 -12.04 -24.80 -14.74
N SER A 137 -13.23 -24.73 -15.32
CA SER A 137 -13.45 -24.96 -16.76
C SER A 137 -12.70 -23.98 -17.66
N THR A 138 -12.24 -22.84 -17.14
CA THR A 138 -11.39 -21.89 -17.87
C THR A 138 -9.94 -22.35 -18.00
N GLY A 139 -9.52 -23.35 -17.22
CA GLY A 139 -8.15 -23.80 -17.10
C GLY A 139 -7.31 -23.00 -16.12
N TYR A 140 -7.89 -22.01 -15.44
CA TYR A 140 -7.24 -21.16 -14.43
C TYR A 140 -7.95 -21.28 -13.09
N PHE A 141 -7.27 -20.87 -12.02
CA PHE A 141 -7.82 -20.82 -10.66
C PHE A 141 -8.28 -19.42 -10.27
N ALA A 142 -7.58 -18.41 -10.76
CA ALA A 142 -7.85 -17.01 -10.40
C ALA A 142 -7.58 -16.07 -11.57
N ASN A 143 -8.11 -14.85 -11.45
CA ASN A 143 -7.87 -13.73 -12.35
C ASN A 143 -7.60 -12.48 -11.51
N ASN A 144 -6.54 -11.76 -11.83
CA ASN A 144 -6.25 -10.47 -11.21
C ASN A 144 -6.94 -9.35 -11.98
N ILE A 145 -7.76 -8.58 -11.28
CA ILE A 145 -8.48 -7.44 -11.85
C ILE A 145 -8.31 -6.20 -10.99
N ASN A 146 -8.41 -5.03 -11.63
CA ASN A 146 -8.52 -3.79 -10.89
C ASN A 146 -9.98 -3.62 -10.42
N ALA A 147 -10.24 -3.94 -9.16
CA ALA A 147 -11.56 -3.83 -8.58
C ALA A 147 -11.47 -3.10 -7.24
N GLY A 148 -12.40 -2.19 -7.05
CA GLY A 148 -12.60 -1.58 -5.76
C GLY A 148 -11.85 -0.27 -5.50
N LYS A 149 -12.33 0.36 -4.47
CA LYS A 149 -11.81 1.57 -3.85
C LYS A 149 -11.86 1.34 -2.35
N ILE A 150 -10.71 1.46 -1.70
CA ILE A 150 -10.63 1.41 -0.24
C ILE A 150 -10.40 2.83 0.27
N ALA A 151 -11.14 3.21 1.31
CA ALA A 151 -10.93 4.45 2.02
C ALA A 151 -10.68 4.14 3.50
N ASN A 152 -9.56 4.62 4.02
CA ASN A 152 -9.21 4.56 5.42
C ASN A 152 -9.03 5.98 5.96
N LYS A 153 -9.78 6.32 6.99
CA LYS A 153 -9.75 7.64 7.63
C LYS A 153 -9.72 7.46 9.12
N GLY A 154 -9.00 8.31 9.80
CA GLY A 154 -8.91 8.24 11.24
C GLY A 154 -8.34 9.50 11.87
N VAL A 155 -8.43 9.51 13.19
CA VAL A 155 -7.82 10.52 14.05
C VAL A 155 -6.92 9.81 15.05
N GLU A 156 -5.69 10.27 15.15
CA GLU A 156 -4.74 9.84 16.16
C GLU A 156 -4.48 10.97 17.14
N VAL A 157 -4.49 10.66 18.42
CA VAL A 157 -4.24 11.63 19.49
C VAL A 157 -3.24 11.03 20.47
N THR A 158 -2.16 11.75 20.68
CA THR A 158 -1.16 11.42 21.68
C THR A 158 -1.09 12.52 22.73
N LEU A 159 -1.32 12.15 23.99
CA LEU A 159 -1.20 13.05 25.15
C LEU A 159 -0.01 12.64 26.01
N GLY A 160 0.94 13.54 26.16
CA GLY A 160 2.09 13.37 27.06
C GLY A 160 1.96 14.32 28.27
N LEU A 161 2.14 13.79 29.47
CA LEU A 161 2.11 14.54 30.71
C LEU A 161 3.41 14.35 31.49
N THR A 162 4.00 15.46 31.95
CA THR A 162 5.18 15.46 32.82
C THR A 162 4.82 16.22 34.12
N PRO A 163 4.14 15.55 35.08
CA PRO A 163 3.56 16.23 36.23
C PRO A 163 4.60 16.71 37.25
N VAL A 164 5.76 16.05 37.33
CA VAL A 164 6.84 16.38 38.27
C VAL A 164 8.19 16.24 37.58
N GLU A 165 9.01 17.29 37.68
CA GLU A 165 10.45 17.22 37.40
C GLU A 165 11.20 17.23 38.71
N THR A 166 11.84 16.14 39.11
CA THR A 166 12.81 16.08 40.20
C THR A 166 14.18 16.49 39.67
N ARG A 167 14.76 17.49 40.32
CA ARG A 167 16.16 17.88 40.09
C ARG A 167 17.10 16.94 40.81
#